data_621c1e0e0dee531ebd2abb4bfe2ac968
#
_entry.id   621c1e0e0dee531ebd2abb4bfe2ac968
#
_cell.length_a   1.000
_cell.length_b   1.000
_cell.length_c   1.000
_cell.angle_alpha   90.00
_cell.angle_beta   90.00
_cell.angle_gamma   90.00
#
_symmetry.space_group_name_H-M   'P 1'
#
loop_
_entity.id
_entity.type
_entity.pdbx_description
1 polymer ?
#
loop_
_entity_poly.entity_id
_entity_poly.type
_entity_poly.pdbx_seq_one_letter_code
_entity_poly.pdbx_strand_id
1 'polypeptide(L)'
;MNERCGWAGPEQIYIDYHDTEWGVPEYDSRALWEKLILDGFQAGLSWITILKKRDNFRTAFAGFEPDTIAEWGEADIARLLGDAGIIRHRGKIEATIGNARAWLEIEARQGFDRFLWNYVDGVPLRTTISNRADMPTQSPLSAQISKDLKKAGFRFCGPTIVYAFMEATGLINNHLTTCPRHAPCAAMARDPADVWPTSV
;
A
#
# COMPACT_ATOMS: atom_id res chain seq x y z
N MET A 1 -20.73 -20.74 -8.46
CA MET A 1 -20.66 -19.33 -8.95
C MET A 1 -19.37 -18.77 -8.38
N ASN A 2 -18.53 -18.20 -9.22
CA ASN A 2 -17.31 -17.53 -8.75
C ASN A 2 -17.74 -16.22 -8.09
N GLU A 3 -17.64 -16.14 -6.78
CA GLU A 3 -18.00 -14.94 -6.02
C GLU A 3 -16.73 -14.12 -5.71
N ARG A 4 -16.85 -12.79 -5.81
CA ARG A 4 -15.79 -11.86 -5.34
C ARG A 4 -15.50 -12.10 -3.87
N CYS A 5 -14.32 -11.70 -3.44
CA CYS A 5 -14.00 -11.61 -2.01
C CYS A 5 -15.06 -10.74 -1.31
N GLY A 6 -15.77 -11.30 -0.34
CA GLY A 6 -16.99 -10.68 0.24
C GLY A 6 -16.81 -9.34 0.97
N TRP A 7 -15.57 -8.80 1.01
CA TRP A 7 -15.28 -7.49 1.59
C TRP A 7 -15.58 -6.32 0.63
N ALA A 8 -15.61 -6.57 -0.70
CA ALA A 8 -15.77 -5.51 -1.71
C ALA A 8 -17.14 -4.80 -1.66
N GLY A 9 -18.13 -5.40 -0.96
CA GLY A 9 -19.44 -4.78 -0.77
C GLY A 9 -20.19 -4.49 -2.08
N PRO A 10 -21.33 -3.76 -2.01
CA PRO A 10 -22.16 -3.46 -3.17
C PRO A 10 -21.78 -2.16 -3.91
N GLU A 11 -20.89 -1.32 -3.35
CA GLU A 11 -20.54 -0.03 -3.94
C GLU A 11 -19.63 -0.21 -5.15
N GLN A 12 -19.97 0.39 -6.29
CA GLN A 12 -19.26 0.22 -7.55
C GLN A 12 -17.77 0.56 -7.44
N ILE A 13 -17.43 1.67 -6.79
CA ILE A 13 -16.02 2.07 -6.58
C ILE A 13 -15.22 1.00 -5.83
N TYR A 14 -15.86 0.27 -4.91
CA TYR A 14 -15.20 -0.78 -4.14
C TYR A 14 -15.08 -2.08 -4.94
N ILE A 15 -16.07 -2.37 -5.79
CA ILE A 15 -16.04 -3.47 -6.76
C ILE A 15 -14.92 -3.22 -7.78
N ASP A 16 -14.85 -2.02 -8.34
CA ASP A 16 -13.83 -1.64 -9.33
C ASP A 16 -12.43 -1.78 -8.74
N TYR A 17 -12.22 -1.27 -7.52
CA TYR A 17 -10.94 -1.42 -6.81
C TYR A 17 -10.56 -2.89 -6.62
N HIS A 18 -11.50 -3.74 -6.18
CA HIS A 18 -11.25 -5.18 -6.03
C HIS A 18 -10.92 -5.85 -7.37
N ASP A 19 -11.64 -5.50 -8.43
CA ASP A 19 -11.54 -6.18 -9.71
C ASP A 19 -10.33 -5.71 -10.55
N THR A 20 -9.78 -4.51 -10.28
CA THR A 20 -8.75 -3.92 -11.14
C THR A 20 -7.43 -3.59 -10.43
N GLU A 21 -7.45 -3.37 -9.11
CA GLU A 21 -6.29 -2.89 -8.37
C GLU A 21 -5.82 -3.86 -7.27
N TRP A 22 -6.71 -4.28 -6.38
CA TRP A 22 -6.35 -5.08 -5.21
C TRP A 22 -5.76 -6.44 -5.60
N GLY A 23 -4.57 -6.76 -5.07
CA GLY A 23 -3.86 -8.01 -5.36
C GLY A 23 -3.10 -8.03 -6.68
N VAL A 24 -3.15 -6.93 -7.46
CA VAL A 24 -2.29 -6.78 -8.65
C VAL A 24 -0.88 -6.43 -8.20
N PRO A 25 0.16 -7.16 -8.65
CA PRO A 25 1.54 -6.86 -8.30
C PRO A 25 1.97 -5.48 -8.78
N GLU A 26 2.32 -4.61 -7.84
CA GLU A 26 2.81 -3.26 -8.10
C GLU A 26 4.34 -3.22 -7.93
N TYR A 27 5.05 -2.75 -8.93
CA TYR A 27 6.52 -2.67 -8.94
C TYR A 27 7.05 -1.24 -9.03
N ASP A 28 6.18 -0.24 -9.15
CA ASP A 28 6.60 1.15 -9.16
C ASP A 28 6.80 1.68 -7.73
N SER A 29 8.00 2.17 -7.44
CA SER A 29 8.38 2.72 -6.14
C SER A 29 7.43 3.79 -5.62
N ARG A 30 6.92 4.66 -6.49
CA ARG A 30 6.04 5.77 -6.11
C ARG A 30 4.60 5.30 -5.88
N ALA A 31 4.10 4.38 -6.70
CA ALA A 31 2.79 3.77 -6.49
C ALA A 31 2.75 3.00 -5.16
N LEU A 32 3.81 2.26 -4.84
CA LEU A 32 3.99 1.59 -3.54
C LEU A 32 4.01 2.61 -2.39
N TRP A 33 4.72 3.72 -2.54
CA TRP A 33 4.74 4.82 -1.57
C TRP A 33 3.35 5.41 -1.35
N GLU A 34 2.66 5.84 -2.41
CA GLU A 34 1.30 6.39 -2.33
C GLU A 34 0.38 5.42 -1.57
N LYS A 35 0.42 4.14 -1.93
CA LYS A 35 -0.43 3.12 -1.30
C LYS A 35 -0.13 2.97 0.18
N LEU A 36 1.13 2.91 0.58
CA LEU A 36 1.52 2.78 1.98
C LEU A 36 1.05 3.99 2.83
N ILE A 37 1.13 5.20 2.28
CA ILE A 37 0.64 6.40 2.96
C ILE A 37 -0.88 6.36 3.11
N LEU A 38 -1.61 5.99 2.06
CA LEU A 38 -3.07 5.87 2.11
C LEU A 38 -3.52 4.80 3.11
N ASP A 39 -2.82 3.66 3.20
CA ASP A 39 -3.08 2.64 4.22
C ASP A 39 -2.78 3.15 5.64
N GLY A 40 -1.75 3.96 5.80
CA GLY A 40 -1.49 4.67 7.06
C GLY A 40 -2.63 5.61 7.47
N PHE A 41 -3.23 6.31 6.50
CA PHE A 41 -4.41 7.14 6.74
C PHE A 41 -5.65 6.29 7.04
N GLN A 42 -5.73 5.07 6.55
CA GLN A 42 -6.83 4.15 6.86
C GLN A 42 -6.84 3.73 8.34
N ALA A 43 -5.71 3.73 9.06
CA ALA A 43 -5.65 3.26 10.44
C ALA A 43 -6.80 3.83 11.30
N GLY A 44 -7.67 2.95 11.84
CA GLY A 44 -8.86 3.31 12.58
C GLY A 44 -10.10 3.66 11.72
N LEU A 45 -10.02 3.50 10.39
CA LEU A 45 -11.10 3.78 9.43
C LEU A 45 -11.31 2.58 8.50
N SER A 46 -12.36 2.64 7.66
CA SER A 46 -12.54 1.68 6.57
C SER A 46 -11.81 2.10 5.30
N TRP A 47 -11.32 1.13 4.52
CA TRP A 47 -10.65 1.43 3.25
C TRP A 47 -11.53 2.23 2.28
N ILE A 48 -12.80 1.92 2.19
CA ILE A 48 -13.71 2.66 1.32
C ILE A 48 -13.79 4.16 1.64
N THR A 49 -13.58 4.53 2.91
CA THR A 49 -13.52 5.94 3.32
C THR A 49 -12.31 6.65 2.69
N ILE A 50 -11.17 5.96 2.64
CA ILE A 50 -9.95 6.48 2.00
C ILE A 50 -10.10 6.45 0.48
N LEU A 51 -10.62 5.36 -0.07
CA LEU A 51 -10.79 5.17 -1.51
C LEU A 51 -11.67 6.28 -2.12
N LYS A 52 -12.78 6.65 -1.47
CA LYS A 52 -13.64 7.75 -1.88
C LYS A 52 -12.95 9.13 -1.83
N LYS A 53 -11.90 9.27 -1.07
CA LYS A 53 -11.12 10.52 -0.92
C LYS A 53 -9.78 10.49 -1.65
N ARG A 54 -9.45 9.40 -2.35
CA ARG A 54 -8.12 9.17 -2.93
C ARG A 54 -7.68 10.30 -3.86
N ASP A 55 -8.55 10.79 -4.73
CA ASP A 55 -8.22 11.87 -5.66
C ASP A 55 -8.00 13.21 -4.93
N ASN A 56 -8.77 13.45 -3.85
CA ASN A 56 -8.53 14.60 -2.99
C ASN A 56 -7.19 14.48 -2.25
N PHE A 57 -6.83 13.28 -1.79
CA PHE A 57 -5.50 13.02 -1.22
C PHE A 57 -4.40 13.30 -2.22
N ARG A 58 -4.52 12.82 -3.46
CA ARG A 58 -3.54 13.10 -4.53
C ARG A 58 -3.37 14.59 -4.75
N THR A 59 -4.45 15.34 -4.86
CA THR A 59 -4.40 16.80 -5.01
C THR A 59 -3.77 17.46 -3.79
N ALA A 60 -4.20 17.13 -2.58
CA ALA A 60 -3.75 17.74 -1.33
C ALA A 60 -2.26 17.46 -1.04
N PHE A 61 -1.79 16.25 -1.40
CA PHE A 61 -0.42 15.79 -1.19
C PHE A 61 0.46 15.91 -2.46
N ALA A 62 0.18 16.88 -3.34
CA ALA A 62 0.99 17.19 -4.52
C ALA A 62 1.30 15.96 -5.38
N GLY A 63 0.29 15.10 -5.65
CA GLY A 63 0.46 13.86 -6.41
C GLY A 63 1.32 12.81 -5.71
N PHE A 64 1.47 12.90 -4.40
CA PHE A 64 2.38 12.06 -3.61
C PHE A 64 3.84 12.12 -4.10
N GLU A 65 4.31 13.32 -4.50
CA GLU A 65 5.71 13.56 -4.82
C GLU A 65 6.55 13.59 -3.54
N PRO A 66 7.40 12.58 -3.27
CA PRO A 66 8.15 12.50 -2.01
C PRO A 66 9.12 13.66 -1.82
N ASP A 67 9.82 14.10 -2.88
CA ASP A 67 10.74 15.24 -2.83
C ASP A 67 10.02 16.51 -2.37
N THR A 68 8.83 16.77 -2.94
CA THR A 68 8.02 17.92 -2.57
C THR A 68 7.53 17.84 -1.13
N ILE A 69 7.01 16.67 -0.73
CA ILE A 69 6.43 16.46 0.60
C ILE A 69 7.49 16.50 1.69
N ALA A 70 8.70 16.03 1.42
CA ALA A 70 9.83 16.04 2.37
C ALA A 70 10.22 17.45 2.84
N GLU A 71 9.99 18.47 1.99
CA GLU A 71 10.29 19.88 2.28
C GLU A 71 9.18 20.61 3.05
N TRP A 72 8.01 19.98 3.22
CA TRP A 72 6.86 20.60 3.88
C TRP A 72 7.10 20.88 5.35
N GLY A 73 6.49 21.99 5.82
CA GLY A 73 6.56 22.46 7.19
C GLY A 73 5.18 22.74 7.81
N GLU A 74 5.16 23.56 8.84
CA GLU A 74 3.95 23.87 9.62
C GLU A 74 2.85 24.54 8.78
N ALA A 75 3.22 25.34 7.79
CA ALA A 75 2.25 25.98 6.89
C ALA A 75 1.48 24.95 6.06
N ASP A 76 2.16 23.89 5.58
CA ASP A 76 1.53 22.81 4.84
C ASP A 76 0.66 21.94 5.75
N ILE A 77 1.12 21.65 6.96
CA ILE A 77 0.34 20.95 7.97
C ILE A 77 -0.96 21.70 8.26
N ALA A 78 -0.89 23.03 8.46
CA ALA A 78 -2.06 23.85 8.69
C ALA A 78 -3.02 23.86 7.50
N ARG A 79 -2.51 23.96 6.28
CA ARG A 79 -3.28 23.86 5.03
C ARG A 79 -4.03 22.53 4.97
N LEU A 80 -3.36 21.41 5.19
CA LEU A 80 -3.93 20.07 5.15
C LEU A 80 -4.96 19.82 6.27
N LEU A 81 -4.75 20.39 7.45
CA LEU A 81 -5.74 20.32 8.54
C LEU A 81 -7.02 21.11 8.23
N GLY A 82 -6.94 22.12 7.35
CA GLY A 82 -8.10 22.87 6.85
C GLY A 82 -8.87 22.13 5.73
N ASP A 83 -8.27 21.12 5.10
CA ASP A 83 -8.85 20.45 3.93
C ASP A 83 -9.85 19.35 4.33
N ALA A 84 -11.14 19.59 4.14
CA ALA A 84 -12.21 18.61 4.40
C ALA A 84 -12.22 17.44 3.39
N GLY A 85 -11.51 17.57 2.28
CA GLY A 85 -11.37 16.52 1.27
C GLY A 85 -10.56 15.31 1.73
N ILE A 86 -9.72 15.47 2.76
CA ILE A 86 -8.87 14.41 3.30
C ILE A 86 -9.23 14.03 4.74
N ILE A 87 -8.49 13.11 5.34
CA ILE A 87 -8.57 12.81 6.78
C ILE A 87 -7.68 13.80 7.53
N ARG A 88 -8.31 14.75 8.24
CA ARG A 88 -7.63 15.83 8.98
C ARG A 88 -7.08 15.35 10.32
N HIS A 89 -5.96 14.65 10.28
CA HIS A 89 -5.28 14.12 11.47
C HIS A 89 -3.82 14.57 11.48
N ARG A 90 -3.47 15.52 12.35
CA ARG A 90 -2.12 16.12 12.43
C ARG A 90 -1.01 15.08 12.45
N GLY A 91 -1.08 14.09 13.33
CA GLY A 91 -0.04 13.08 13.45
C GLY A 91 0.16 12.22 12.20
N LYS A 92 -0.89 11.99 11.40
CA LYS A 92 -0.78 11.26 10.10
C LYS A 92 -0.17 12.17 9.03
N ILE A 93 -0.52 13.45 9.02
CA ILE A 93 0.07 14.46 8.11
C ILE A 93 1.56 14.61 8.39
N GLU A 94 1.95 14.84 9.65
CA GLU A 94 3.35 14.92 10.07
C GLU A 94 4.12 13.64 9.76
N ALA A 95 3.47 12.48 9.96
CA ALA A 95 4.07 11.20 9.61
C ALA A 95 4.32 11.08 8.11
N THR A 96 3.44 11.59 7.25
CA THR A 96 3.64 11.56 5.80
C THR A 96 4.88 12.35 5.39
N ILE A 97 5.12 13.50 6.00
CA ILE A 97 6.33 14.31 5.76
C ILE A 97 7.60 13.54 6.19
N GLY A 98 7.58 12.94 7.38
CA GLY A 98 8.69 12.11 7.87
C GLY A 98 8.92 10.86 7.01
N ASN A 99 7.82 10.22 6.59
CA ASN A 99 7.87 9.05 5.72
C ASN A 99 8.41 9.38 4.33
N ALA A 100 8.16 10.60 3.80
CA ALA A 100 8.73 11.05 2.53
C ALA A 100 10.27 11.11 2.61
N ARG A 101 10.80 11.69 3.68
CA ARG A 101 12.26 11.73 3.93
C ARG A 101 12.86 10.33 4.05
N ALA A 102 12.21 9.43 4.79
CA ALA A 102 12.65 8.04 4.94
C ALA A 102 12.57 7.28 3.61
N TRP A 103 11.55 7.55 2.78
CA TRP A 103 11.42 6.97 1.46
C TRP A 103 12.58 7.39 0.54
N LEU A 104 12.91 8.69 0.49
CA LEU A 104 14.03 9.21 -0.30
C LEU A 104 15.37 8.55 0.08
N GLU A 105 15.60 8.29 1.37
CA GLU A 105 16.80 7.58 1.82
C GLU A 105 16.85 6.12 1.36
N ILE A 106 15.73 5.40 1.34
CA ILE A 106 15.67 4.03 0.84
C ILE A 106 15.80 4.02 -0.68
N GLU A 107 15.07 4.91 -1.35
CA GLU A 107 15.08 5.00 -2.82
C GLU A 107 16.48 5.25 -3.35
N ALA A 108 17.22 6.20 -2.77
CA ALA A 108 18.59 6.52 -3.17
C ALA A 108 19.58 5.36 -2.96
N ARG A 109 19.32 4.46 -1.99
CA ARG A 109 20.24 3.35 -1.67
C ARG A 109 19.98 2.11 -2.51
N GLN A 110 18.73 1.75 -2.76
CA GLN A 110 18.40 0.47 -3.37
C GLN A 110 17.08 0.43 -4.16
N GLY A 111 16.29 1.51 -4.13
CA GLY A 111 14.91 1.51 -4.61
C GLY A 111 13.93 1.03 -3.53
N PHE A 112 12.80 1.73 -3.39
CA PHE A 112 11.78 1.36 -2.41
C PHE A 112 11.00 0.11 -2.84
N ASP A 113 10.83 -0.06 -4.15
CA ASP A 113 10.30 -1.28 -4.76
C ASP A 113 11.15 -2.50 -4.39
N ARG A 114 12.47 -2.45 -4.63
CA ARG A 114 13.40 -3.53 -4.25
C ARG A 114 13.41 -3.77 -2.75
N PHE A 115 13.39 -2.71 -1.95
CA PHE A 115 13.33 -2.85 -0.49
C PHE A 115 12.13 -3.70 -0.07
N LEU A 116 10.97 -3.51 -0.68
CA LEU A 116 9.75 -4.26 -0.34
C LEU A 116 9.73 -5.65 -0.99
N TRP A 117 10.04 -5.74 -2.28
CA TRP A 117 9.96 -7.01 -3.00
C TRP A 117 11.01 -8.04 -2.58
N ASN A 118 12.13 -7.62 -2.01
CA ASN A 118 13.15 -8.54 -1.47
C ASN A 118 12.61 -9.42 -0.33
N TYR A 119 11.57 -9.02 0.38
CA TYR A 119 10.94 -9.84 1.42
C TYR A 119 10.20 -11.08 0.90
N VAL A 120 9.92 -11.09 -0.39
CA VAL A 120 9.20 -12.17 -1.09
C VAL A 120 9.98 -12.66 -2.32
N ASP A 121 11.31 -12.44 -2.35
CA ASP A 121 12.21 -12.84 -3.44
C ASP A 121 11.74 -12.33 -4.83
N GLY A 122 11.07 -11.16 -4.87
CA GLY A 122 10.54 -10.53 -6.07
C GLY A 122 9.28 -11.18 -6.65
N VAL A 123 8.74 -12.20 -6.02
CA VAL A 123 7.58 -12.98 -6.51
C VAL A 123 6.44 -12.94 -5.50
N PRO A 124 5.19 -12.63 -5.92
CA PRO A 124 4.04 -12.63 -5.04
C PRO A 124 3.88 -13.92 -4.24
N LEU A 125 3.69 -13.81 -2.93
CA LEU A 125 3.28 -14.93 -2.11
C LEU A 125 1.85 -15.35 -2.51
N ARG A 126 1.61 -16.65 -2.65
CA ARG A 126 0.31 -17.21 -2.99
C ARG A 126 -0.31 -17.87 -1.76
N THR A 127 -1.56 -17.56 -1.51
CA THR A 127 -2.34 -18.22 -0.47
C THR A 127 -3.41 -19.13 -1.07
N THR A 128 -3.88 -20.10 -0.29
CA THR A 128 -4.93 -21.04 -0.68
C THR A 128 -6.17 -20.86 0.18
N ILE A 129 -6.43 -19.63 0.61
CA ILE A 129 -7.57 -19.30 1.47
C ILE A 129 -8.85 -19.38 0.66
N SER A 130 -9.80 -20.19 1.13
CA SER A 130 -11.12 -20.36 0.51
C SER A 130 -12.25 -19.67 1.27
N ASN A 131 -12.01 -19.28 2.53
CA ASN A 131 -12.99 -18.62 3.37
C ASN A 131 -12.38 -17.32 3.96
N ARG A 132 -13.14 -16.24 3.87
CA ARG A 132 -12.73 -14.94 4.43
C ARG A 132 -12.43 -14.98 5.93
N ALA A 133 -13.12 -15.83 6.69
CA ALA A 133 -12.90 -15.96 8.12
C ALA A 133 -11.48 -16.47 8.46
N ASP A 134 -10.83 -17.14 7.51
CA ASP A 134 -9.48 -17.68 7.70
C ASP A 134 -8.38 -16.69 7.28
N MET A 135 -8.76 -15.51 6.76
CA MET A 135 -7.80 -14.47 6.37
C MET A 135 -7.14 -13.86 7.62
N PRO A 136 -5.82 -13.92 7.74
CA PRO A 136 -5.14 -13.26 8.84
C PRO A 136 -5.15 -11.73 8.64
N THR A 137 -5.07 -11.00 9.73
CA THR A 137 -4.93 -9.54 9.71
C THR A 137 -3.48 -9.08 9.81
N GLN A 138 -2.55 -10.00 10.03
CA GLN A 138 -1.10 -9.78 10.08
C GLN A 138 -0.37 -11.11 9.93
N SER A 139 0.92 -11.05 9.64
CA SER A 139 1.80 -12.21 9.53
C SER A 139 3.17 -11.93 10.17
N PRO A 140 4.01 -12.95 10.43
CA PRO A 140 5.40 -12.73 10.84
C PRO A 140 6.15 -11.84 9.83
N LEU A 141 5.88 -11.99 8.54
CA LEU A 141 6.50 -11.20 7.49
C LEU A 141 6.05 -9.73 7.55
N SER A 142 4.74 -9.46 7.68
CA SER A 142 4.25 -8.08 7.83
C SER A 142 4.78 -7.40 9.09
N ALA A 143 4.98 -8.18 10.16
CA ALA A 143 5.60 -7.68 11.39
C ALA A 143 7.08 -7.32 11.18
N GLN A 144 7.82 -8.13 10.42
CA GLN A 144 9.21 -7.85 10.07
C GLN A 144 9.33 -6.60 9.18
N ILE A 145 8.54 -6.51 8.11
CA ILE A 145 8.52 -5.33 7.22
C ILE A 145 8.14 -4.06 8.03
N SER A 146 7.13 -4.15 8.89
CA SER A 146 6.75 -3.05 9.78
C SER A 146 7.90 -2.58 10.67
N LYS A 147 8.65 -3.53 11.24
CA LYS A 147 9.81 -3.23 12.09
C LYS A 147 10.91 -2.51 11.30
N ASP A 148 11.20 -2.97 10.09
CA ASP A 148 12.27 -2.40 9.28
C ASP A 148 11.88 -1.03 8.70
N LEU A 149 10.61 -0.86 8.28
CA LEU A 149 10.06 0.45 7.92
C LEU A 149 10.17 1.46 9.08
N LYS A 150 9.80 1.05 10.31
CA LYS A 150 9.93 1.92 11.49
C LYS A 150 11.38 2.25 11.79
N LYS A 151 12.30 1.30 11.64
CA LYS A 151 13.74 1.53 11.79
C LYS A 151 14.27 2.53 10.77
N ALA A 152 13.71 2.53 9.55
CA ALA A 152 14.00 3.51 8.52
C ALA A 152 13.35 4.88 8.75
N GLY A 153 12.51 5.05 9.78
CA GLY A 153 11.86 6.31 10.12
C GLY A 153 10.38 6.41 9.75
N PHE A 154 9.79 5.37 9.16
CA PHE A 154 8.37 5.37 8.83
C PHE A 154 7.47 5.30 10.07
N ARG A 155 6.32 5.96 9.98
CA ARG A 155 5.26 5.97 10.99
C ARG A 155 3.94 5.52 10.36
N PHE A 156 2.98 5.11 11.18
CA PHE A 156 1.67 4.57 10.76
C PHE A 156 1.77 3.36 9.81
N CYS A 157 2.81 2.55 9.97
CA CYS A 157 3.07 1.31 9.25
C CYS A 157 3.13 0.12 10.22
N GLY A 158 2.12 -0.03 11.10
CA GLY A 158 2.00 -1.19 12.00
C GLY A 158 1.78 -2.50 11.22
N PRO A 159 2.01 -3.68 11.86
CA PRO A 159 1.94 -4.97 11.17
C PRO A 159 0.63 -5.22 10.41
N THR A 160 -0.51 -4.79 10.98
CA THR A 160 -1.83 -4.90 10.33
C THR A 160 -1.93 -4.00 9.10
N ILE A 161 -1.41 -2.77 9.18
CA ILE A 161 -1.39 -1.84 8.03
C ILE A 161 -0.49 -2.37 6.93
N VAL A 162 0.70 -2.87 7.30
CA VAL A 162 1.64 -3.47 6.35
C VAL A 162 1.05 -4.73 5.71
N TYR A 163 0.30 -5.55 6.46
CA TYR A 163 -0.36 -6.72 5.91
C TYR A 163 -1.40 -6.33 4.84
N ALA A 164 -2.26 -5.37 5.15
CA ALA A 164 -3.24 -4.83 4.19
C ALA A 164 -2.56 -4.20 2.96
N PHE A 165 -1.44 -3.51 3.17
CA PHE A 165 -0.60 -3.00 2.09
C PHE A 165 -0.06 -4.12 1.20
N MET A 166 0.49 -5.20 1.78
CA MET A 166 1.00 -6.35 1.02
C MET A 166 -0.09 -7.01 0.18
N GLU A 167 -1.31 -7.14 0.73
CA GLU A 167 -2.46 -7.65 -0.01
C GLU A 167 -2.84 -6.75 -1.18
N ALA A 168 -2.90 -5.45 -0.92
CA ALA A 168 -3.36 -4.47 -1.90
C ALA A 168 -2.39 -4.27 -3.07
N THR A 169 -1.08 -4.40 -2.80
CA THR A 169 -0.01 -4.21 -3.79
C THR A 169 0.48 -5.52 -4.41
N GLY A 170 -0.20 -6.63 -4.12
CA GLY A 170 0.08 -7.92 -4.71
C GLY A 170 1.38 -8.58 -4.23
N LEU A 171 2.04 -8.09 -3.16
CA LEU A 171 3.10 -8.85 -2.50
C LEU A 171 2.56 -10.18 -1.97
N ILE A 172 1.28 -10.21 -1.62
CA ILE A 172 0.53 -11.43 -1.29
C ILE A 172 -0.75 -11.45 -2.14
N ASN A 173 -0.96 -12.52 -2.89
CA ASN A 173 -2.25 -12.76 -3.52
C ASN A 173 -3.19 -13.44 -2.50
N ASN A 174 -4.03 -12.63 -1.86
CA ASN A 174 -5.03 -13.06 -0.89
C ASN A 174 -6.46 -13.05 -1.44
N HIS A 175 -6.64 -12.98 -2.76
CA HIS A 175 -7.95 -13.32 -3.32
C HIS A 175 -8.33 -14.73 -2.88
N LEU A 176 -9.59 -14.93 -2.49
CA LEU A 176 -10.09 -16.27 -2.19
C LEU A 176 -9.89 -17.18 -3.41
N THR A 177 -9.58 -18.44 -3.19
CA THR A 177 -9.40 -19.43 -4.29
C THR A 177 -10.63 -19.56 -5.18
N THR A 178 -11.82 -19.20 -4.66
CA THR A 178 -13.08 -19.14 -5.40
C THR A 178 -13.30 -17.81 -6.14
N CYS A 179 -12.48 -16.79 -5.86
CA CYS A 179 -12.60 -15.48 -6.49
C CYS A 179 -12.09 -15.50 -7.93
N PRO A 180 -12.80 -14.89 -8.90
CA PRO A 180 -12.36 -14.84 -10.29
C PRO A 180 -11.04 -14.09 -10.49
N ARG A 181 -10.60 -13.28 -9.51
CA ARG A 181 -9.33 -12.53 -9.57
C ARG A 181 -8.13 -13.33 -9.08
N HIS A 182 -8.31 -14.44 -8.35
CA HIS A 182 -7.21 -15.23 -7.78
C HIS A 182 -6.19 -15.69 -8.84
N ALA A 183 -6.64 -16.40 -9.87
CA ALA A 183 -5.76 -16.91 -10.91
C ALA A 183 -5.19 -15.80 -11.82
N PRO A 184 -5.97 -14.79 -12.27
CA PRO A 184 -5.42 -13.66 -13.01
C PRO A 184 -4.32 -12.90 -12.26
N CYS A 185 -4.51 -12.55 -10.98
CA CYS A 185 -3.48 -11.87 -10.20
C CYS A 185 -2.22 -12.72 -10.03
N ALA A 186 -2.38 -14.04 -9.84
CA ALA A 186 -1.23 -14.96 -9.79
C ALA A 186 -0.43 -15.00 -11.10
N ALA A 187 -1.10 -14.81 -12.24
CA ALA A 187 -0.47 -14.80 -13.57
C ALA A 187 0.22 -13.46 -13.90
N MET A 188 -0.02 -12.40 -13.14
CA MET A 188 0.60 -11.07 -13.33
C MET A 188 1.98 -10.95 -12.67
N ALA A 189 2.44 -11.97 -11.94
CA ALA A 189 3.79 -12.00 -11.40
C ALA A 189 4.81 -11.85 -12.53
N ARG A 190 5.78 -10.94 -12.36
CA ARG A 190 6.89 -10.76 -13.29
C ARG A 190 8.10 -11.57 -12.84
N ASP A 191 8.98 -11.90 -13.76
CA ASP A 191 10.30 -12.41 -13.42
C ASP A 191 11.10 -11.28 -12.75
N PRO A 192 11.68 -11.49 -11.57
CA PRO A 192 12.53 -10.50 -10.92
C PRO A 192 13.66 -9.97 -11.79
N ALA A 193 14.20 -10.79 -12.68
CA ALA A 193 15.24 -10.38 -13.62
C ALA A 193 14.74 -9.37 -14.66
N ASP A 194 13.45 -9.42 -15.02
CA ASP A 194 12.84 -8.46 -15.95
C ASP A 194 12.51 -7.12 -15.27
N VAL A 195 12.23 -7.16 -13.97
CA VAL A 195 11.93 -5.95 -13.18
C VAL A 195 13.19 -5.24 -12.74
N TRP A 196 14.19 -6.01 -12.27
CA TRP A 196 15.45 -5.50 -11.74
C TRP A 196 16.64 -6.18 -12.43
N PRO A 197 16.94 -5.81 -13.67
CA PRO A 197 18.08 -6.39 -14.37
C PRO A 197 19.36 -6.14 -13.59
N THR A 198 20.16 -7.20 -13.39
CA THR A 198 21.49 -7.06 -12.85
C THR A 198 22.33 -6.32 -13.90
N SER A 199 22.82 -5.12 -13.52
CA SER A 199 23.80 -4.41 -14.38
C SER A 199 25.00 -5.34 -14.59
N VAL A 200 25.27 -5.69 -15.85
CA VAL A 200 26.45 -6.44 -16.28
C VAL A 200 27.65 -5.51 -16.25
#